data_b863349d31f40b8ce97210d054c4c7f4
#
_entry.id   b863349d31f40b8ce97210d054c4c7f4
#
_cell.length_a   1.000
_cell.length_b   1.000
_cell.length_c   1.000
_cell.angle_alpha   90.00
_cell.angle_beta   90.00
_cell.angle_gamma   90.00
#
_symmetry.space_group_name_H-M   'P 1'
#
loop_
_entity.id
_entity.type
_entity.pdbx_description
1 polymer ?
#
loop_
_entity_poly.entity_id
_entity_poly.type
_entity_poly.pdbx_seq_one_letter_code
_entity_poly.pdbx_strand_id
1 'polypeptide(L)'
;MKSTAFDMAMMAYRQNDMEGAFRQFLPLAETGDADAMNMAANMFARGQGTYRDPGRAVFWWKKAVELGNVDALADYGHYLVTTFFDGKEQKLGAGYLVTATERGNNRAGESLVEFALKNNDAGVKVYRTAADYCDRAIDAATDSYLRTQYVQKRGMLKYKLRQHRIGNNYVYLAAVFSTIGAVLLMIASVDLFLELHMEYRDMFKLFSYSKMIPWEADIAMLFGAMLLFTLGKVTNKLHVASFLQLLASVFSVAVVAMHFICVINDGRVWYDKLLWYVVLVVIPLMLGKLLGEILRKIIGIQ
;
A
#
# COMPACT_ATOMS: atom_id res chain seq x y z
N MET A 1 -2.20 27.30 32.22
CA MET A 1 -2.34 26.81 33.62
C MET A 1 -3.48 25.81 33.60
N LYS A 2 -3.26 24.55 34.04
CA LYS A 2 -4.35 23.60 34.23
C LYS A 2 -5.33 24.15 35.27
N SER A 3 -6.62 23.93 35.08
CA SER A 3 -7.63 24.43 36.00
C SER A 3 -7.53 23.65 37.33
N THR A 4 -7.71 24.31 38.45
CA THR A 4 -7.78 23.66 39.77
C THR A 4 -8.83 22.55 39.80
N ALA A 5 -9.87 22.65 39.00
CA ALA A 5 -10.91 21.64 38.86
C ALA A 5 -10.40 20.37 38.17
N PHE A 6 -9.53 20.47 37.16
CA PHE A 6 -8.89 19.31 36.53
C PHE A 6 -7.96 18.59 37.51
N ASP A 7 -7.20 19.33 38.30
CA ASP A 7 -6.29 18.74 39.31
C ASP A 7 -7.08 17.98 40.38
N MET A 8 -8.24 18.51 40.83
CA MET A 8 -9.13 17.80 41.76
C MET A 8 -9.69 16.50 41.15
N ALA A 9 -10.13 16.55 39.92
CA ALA A 9 -10.59 15.35 39.22
C ALA A 9 -9.46 14.29 39.08
N MET A 10 -8.22 14.72 38.82
CA MET A 10 -7.04 13.84 38.80
C MET A 10 -6.70 13.28 40.17
N MET A 11 -6.91 14.03 41.27
CA MET A 11 -6.74 13.49 42.62
C MET A 11 -7.74 12.39 42.93
N ALA A 12 -9.03 12.59 42.64
CA ALA A 12 -10.05 11.56 42.78
C ALA A 12 -9.68 10.29 41.95
N TYR A 13 -9.24 10.47 40.70
CA TYR A 13 -8.80 9.37 39.85
C TYR A 13 -7.62 8.58 40.45
N ARG A 14 -6.61 9.29 40.99
CA ARG A 14 -5.44 8.67 41.64
C ARG A 14 -5.78 7.96 42.96
N GLN A 15 -6.82 8.41 43.65
CA GLN A 15 -7.35 7.79 44.85
C GLN A 15 -8.27 6.60 44.56
N ASN A 16 -8.39 6.23 43.27
CA ASN A 16 -9.29 5.17 42.76
C ASN A 16 -10.80 5.48 42.98
N ASP A 17 -11.17 6.74 43.27
CA ASP A 17 -12.57 7.18 43.21
C ASP A 17 -12.94 7.48 41.76
N MET A 18 -13.25 6.39 41.02
CA MET A 18 -13.53 6.48 39.60
C MET A 18 -14.85 7.19 39.30
N GLU A 19 -15.88 7.01 40.15
CA GLU A 19 -17.15 7.70 39.97
C GLU A 19 -17.03 9.21 40.24
N GLY A 20 -16.33 9.58 41.31
CA GLY A 20 -16.08 10.99 41.69
C GLY A 20 -15.22 11.66 40.61
N ALA A 21 -14.19 10.98 40.10
CA ALA A 21 -13.35 11.47 39.00
C ALA A 21 -14.17 11.69 37.72
N PHE A 22 -14.98 10.70 37.33
CA PHE A 22 -15.82 10.81 36.13
C PHE A 22 -16.82 11.97 36.22
N ARG A 23 -17.49 12.14 37.37
CA ARG A 23 -18.44 13.26 37.61
C ARG A 23 -17.76 14.62 37.49
N GLN A 24 -16.45 14.70 37.74
CA GLN A 24 -15.68 15.96 37.65
C GLN A 24 -15.10 16.14 36.22
N PHE A 25 -14.59 15.07 35.55
CA PHE A 25 -14.04 15.20 34.20
C PHE A 25 -15.08 15.51 33.14
N LEU A 26 -16.29 14.92 33.24
CA LEU A 26 -17.30 15.07 32.19
C LEU A 26 -17.74 16.53 31.98
N PRO A 27 -18.09 17.32 33.03
CA PRO A 27 -18.40 18.74 32.85
C PRO A 27 -17.24 19.56 32.29
N LEU A 28 -15.99 19.24 32.67
CA LEU A 28 -14.80 19.90 32.12
C LEU A 28 -14.61 19.59 30.65
N ALA A 29 -14.86 18.36 30.24
CA ALA A 29 -14.86 17.96 28.82
C ALA A 29 -15.96 18.70 28.03
N GLU A 30 -17.14 18.87 28.61
CA GLU A 30 -18.25 19.58 27.99
C GLU A 30 -17.95 21.10 27.82
N THR A 31 -17.15 21.69 28.72
CA THR A 31 -16.71 23.08 28.60
C THR A 31 -15.51 23.29 27.67
N GLY A 32 -14.97 22.23 27.07
CA GLY A 32 -13.93 22.33 26.03
C GLY A 32 -12.50 22.02 26.50
N ASP A 33 -12.32 21.51 27.73
CA ASP A 33 -11.01 21.10 28.22
C ASP A 33 -10.56 19.80 27.50
N ALA A 34 -9.55 19.89 26.68
CA ALA A 34 -9.06 18.77 25.87
C ALA A 34 -8.41 17.64 26.68
N ASP A 35 -7.79 17.96 27.82
CA ASP A 35 -7.23 16.97 28.75
C ASP A 35 -8.38 16.21 29.45
N ALA A 36 -9.43 16.92 29.86
CA ALA A 36 -10.61 16.31 30.46
C ALA A 36 -11.40 15.46 29.43
N MET A 37 -11.49 15.91 28.19
CA MET A 37 -12.06 15.09 27.09
C MET A 37 -11.33 13.78 26.93
N ASN A 38 -9.99 13.78 26.94
CA ASN A 38 -9.19 12.54 26.84
C ASN A 38 -9.43 11.62 28.02
N MET A 39 -9.48 12.20 29.27
CA MET A 39 -9.75 11.41 30.46
C MET A 39 -11.16 10.82 30.46
N ALA A 40 -12.19 11.59 30.12
CA ALA A 40 -13.55 11.08 29.97
C ALA A 40 -13.65 9.98 28.92
N ALA A 41 -12.97 10.13 27.76
CA ALA A 41 -12.91 9.12 26.73
C ALA A 41 -12.27 7.80 27.24
N ASN A 42 -11.15 7.88 27.93
CA ASN A 42 -10.50 6.73 28.55
C ASN A 42 -11.40 6.02 29.55
N MET A 43 -12.14 6.78 30.36
CA MET A 43 -13.08 6.23 31.34
C MET A 43 -14.27 5.56 30.68
N PHE A 44 -14.84 6.12 29.61
CA PHE A 44 -15.86 5.46 28.80
C PHE A 44 -15.36 4.17 28.14
N ALA A 45 -14.14 4.18 27.59
CA ALA A 45 -13.56 3.03 26.91
C ALA A 45 -13.37 1.84 27.87
N ARG A 46 -13.01 2.10 29.11
CA ARG A 46 -12.72 1.08 30.13
C ARG A 46 -13.90 0.78 31.06
N GLY A 47 -14.94 1.61 31.07
CA GLY A 47 -16.04 1.51 32.03
C GLY A 47 -15.62 1.90 33.46
N GLN A 48 -14.74 2.89 33.59
CA GLN A 48 -14.25 3.38 34.90
C GLN A 48 -15.12 4.51 35.40
N GLY A 49 -15.81 4.33 36.54
CA GLY A 49 -16.75 5.31 37.09
C GLY A 49 -18.01 5.58 36.26
N THR A 50 -18.17 4.85 35.17
CA THR A 50 -19.32 4.90 34.26
C THR A 50 -19.48 3.56 33.53
N TYR A 51 -20.61 3.35 32.85
CA TYR A 51 -20.74 2.19 31.95
C TYR A 51 -19.79 2.30 30.77
N ARG A 52 -19.26 1.14 30.35
CA ARG A 52 -18.40 1.08 29.18
C ARG A 52 -19.19 1.47 27.93
N ASP A 53 -18.75 2.51 27.25
CA ASP A 53 -19.36 3.02 26.02
C ASP A 53 -18.26 3.42 25.01
N PRO A 54 -17.89 2.47 24.12
CA PRO A 54 -16.88 2.76 23.09
C PRO A 54 -17.28 3.88 22.11
N GLY A 55 -18.59 4.06 21.86
CA GLY A 55 -19.08 5.13 21.00
C GLY A 55 -18.81 6.51 21.59
N ARG A 56 -19.12 6.71 22.86
CA ARG A 56 -18.81 7.95 23.60
C ARG A 56 -17.30 8.15 23.75
N ALA A 57 -16.54 7.09 23.96
CA ALA A 57 -15.09 7.18 24.03
C ALA A 57 -14.51 7.75 22.72
N VAL A 58 -14.90 7.18 21.58
CA VAL A 58 -14.47 7.66 20.26
C VAL A 58 -14.90 9.09 19.98
N PHE A 59 -16.11 9.47 20.39
CA PHE A 59 -16.60 10.84 20.28
C PHE A 59 -15.71 11.85 21.01
N TRP A 60 -15.38 11.58 22.28
CA TRP A 60 -14.56 12.47 23.10
C TRP A 60 -13.11 12.49 22.66
N TRP A 61 -12.52 11.32 22.28
CA TRP A 61 -11.18 11.30 21.71
C TRP A 61 -11.07 12.15 20.44
N LYS A 62 -12.04 12.02 19.51
CA LYS A 62 -12.03 12.84 18.29
C LYS A 62 -12.02 14.34 18.60
N LYS A 63 -12.87 14.78 19.53
CA LYS A 63 -12.88 16.19 19.96
C LYS A 63 -11.55 16.63 20.56
N ALA A 64 -10.95 15.81 21.43
CA ALA A 64 -9.66 16.12 22.03
C ALA A 64 -8.54 16.17 20.97
N VAL A 65 -8.56 15.30 19.99
CA VAL A 65 -7.63 15.29 18.85
C VAL A 65 -7.78 16.53 17.97
N GLU A 66 -9.01 16.97 17.71
CA GLU A 66 -9.30 18.20 16.95
C GLU A 66 -8.74 19.45 17.69
N LEU A 67 -8.74 19.44 19.01
CA LEU A 67 -8.10 20.47 19.84
C LEU A 67 -6.58 20.31 19.96
N GLY A 68 -5.99 19.32 19.30
CA GLY A 68 -4.56 19.08 19.24
C GLY A 68 -3.95 18.38 20.47
N ASN A 69 -4.76 17.74 21.30
CA ASN A 69 -4.31 17.01 22.46
C ASN A 69 -3.45 15.80 22.09
N VAL A 70 -2.20 15.77 22.55
CA VAL A 70 -1.21 14.74 22.17
C VAL A 70 -1.50 13.42 22.89
N ASP A 71 -1.98 13.45 24.12
CA ASP A 71 -2.35 12.26 24.88
C ASP A 71 -3.58 11.58 24.26
N ALA A 72 -4.54 12.37 23.76
CA ALA A 72 -5.68 11.84 23.04
C ALA A 72 -5.28 11.17 21.69
N LEU A 73 -4.31 11.74 20.97
CA LEU A 73 -3.72 11.10 19.79
C LEU A 73 -3.11 9.74 20.15
N ALA A 74 -2.40 9.65 21.27
CA ALA A 74 -1.78 8.42 21.75
C ALA A 74 -2.84 7.38 22.15
N ASP A 75 -3.80 7.77 22.98
CA ASP A 75 -4.80 6.87 23.56
C ASP A 75 -5.80 6.39 22.48
N TYR A 76 -6.28 7.29 21.62
CA TYR A 76 -7.16 6.92 20.51
C TYR A 76 -6.43 6.10 19.45
N GLY A 77 -5.20 6.46 19.12
CA GLY A 77 -4.35 5.69 18.21
C GLY A 77 -4.13 4.27 18.73
N HIS A 78 -3.79 4.10 20.01
CA HIS A 78 -3.66 2.80 20.66
C HIS A 78 -4.96 1.99 20.61
N TYR A 79 -6.10 2.64 20.93
CA TYR A 79 -7.42 2.00 20.85
C TYR A 79 -7.71 1.46 19.45
N LEU A 80 -7.48 2.27 18.41
CA LEU A 80 -7.74 1.86 17.02
C LEU A 80 -6.87 0.68 16.57
N VAL A 81 -5.56 0.70 16.87
CA VAL A 81 -4.65 -0.38 16.44
C VAL A 81 -4.84 -1.68 17.22
N THR A 82 -5.45 -1.63 18.42
CA THR A 82 -5.67 -2.83 19.26
C THR A 82 -7.06 -3.42 19.12
N THR A 83 -8.07 -2.60 18.78
CA THR A 83 -9.47 -3.02 18.75
C THR A 83 -9.91 -3.46 17.36
N PHE A 84 -9.43 -2.80 16.31
CA PHE A 84 -9.81 -3.10 14.95
C PHE A 84 -8.74 -3.91 14.24
N PHE A 85 -9.19 -4.91 13.47
CA PHE A 85 -8.30 -5.76 12.66
C PHE A 85 -8.39 -5.42 11.17
N ASP A 86 -9.23 -4.45 10.78
CA ASP A 86 -9.28 -3.98 9.41
C ASP A 86 -8.18 -2.95 9.10
N GLY A 87 -7.74 -2.93 7.84
CA GLY A 87 -6.59 -2.12 7.45
C GLY A 87 -6.83 -0.62 7.47
N LYS A 88 -8.09 -0.11 7.55
CA LYS A 88 -8.41 1.32 7.47
C LYS A 88 -8.28 1.99 8.83
N GLU A 89 -8.96 1.47 9.83
CA GLU A 89 -8.91 1.96 11.20
C GLU A 89 -7.53 1.77 11.82
N GLN A 90 -6.86 0.64 11.54
CA GLN A 90 -5.48 0.43 11.97
C GLN A 90 -4.51 1.44 11.36
N LYS A 91 -4.64 1.77 10.06
CA LYS A 91 -3.82 2.81 9.42
C LYS A 91 -4.07 4.19 10.02
N LEU A 92 -5.32 4.52 10.31
CA LEU A 92 -5.67 5.77 10.99
C LEU A 92 -5.04 5.83 12.38
N GLY A 93 -5.20 4.76 13.18
CA GLY A 93 -4.61 4.64 14.50
C GLY A 93 -3.09 4.74 14.49
N ALA A 94 -2.43 4.05 13.55
CA ALA A 94 -0.99 4.15 13.36
C ALA A 94 -0.56 5.58 12.98
N GLY A 95 -1.35 6.30 12.18
CA GLY A 95 -1.13 7.72 11.86
C GLY A 95 -1.18 8.62 13.10
N TYR A 96 -2.14 8.40 14.00
CA TYR A 96 -2.22 9.12 15.26
C TYR A 96 -1.04 8.80 16.18
N LEU A 97 -0.66 7.52 16.30
CA LEU A 97 0.52 7.12 17.09
C LEU A 97 1.81 7.74 16.55
N VAL A 98 2.00 7.77 15.23
CA VAL A 98 3.13 8.45 14.59
C VAL A 98 3.17 9.92 15.00
N THR A 99 2.06 10.64 14.86
CA THR A 99 1.97 12.06 15.18
C THR A 99 2.24 12.33 16.68
N ALA A 100 1.68 11.52 17.56
CA ALA A 100 1.92 11.63 19.00
C ALA A 100 3.40 11.34 19.37
N THR A 101 4.02 10.33 18.72
CA THR A 101 5.44 9.98 18.92
C THR A 101 6.38 11.09 18.42
N GLU A 102 6.07 11.69 17.26
CA GLU A 102 6.81 12.85 16.73
C GLU A 102 6.71 14.07 17.64
N ARG A 103 5.58 14.22 18.39
CA ARG A 103 5.38 15.26 19.40
C ARG A 103 5.94 14.90 20.79
N GLY A 104 6.66 13.79 20.92
CA GLY A 104 7.36 13.39 22.14
C GLY A 104 6.56 12.53 23.12
N ASN A 105 5.38 12.01 22.75
CA ASN A 105 4.63 11.11 23.62
C ASN A 105 5.27 9.72 23.65
N ASN A 106 5.84 9.33 24.79
CA ASN A 106 6.55 8.04 24.94
C ASN A 106 5.58 6.85 24.90
N ARG A 107 4.37 6.95 25.44
CA ARG A 107 3.37 5.86 25.39
C ARG A 107 2.96 5.56 23.94
N ALA A 108 2.80 6.61 23.14
CA ALA A 108 2.54 6.45 21.72
C ALA A 108 3.72 5.75 21.02
N GLY A 109 4.95 6.11 21.36
CA GLY A 109 6.15 5.48 20.80
C GLY A 109 6.24 3.99 21.10
N GLU A 110 5.97 3.57 22.33
CA GLU A 110 5.90 2.16 22.72
C GLU A 110 4.82 1.40 21.96
N SER A 111 3.60 1.96 21.92
CA SER A 111 2.47 1.39 21.17
C SER A 111 2.77 1.29 19.68
N LEU A 112 3.44 2.29 19.10
CA LEU A 112 3.85 2.32 17.70
C LEU A 112 4.89 1.22 17.40
N VAL A 113 5.87 1.04 18.27
CA VAL A 113 6.87 -0.04 18.14
C VAL A 113 6.21 -1.40 18.18
N GLU A 114 5.30 -1.62 19.13
CA GLU A 114 4.59 -2.90 19.25
C GLU A 114 3.72 -3.18 18.02
N PHE A 115 2.98 -2.19 17.55
CA PHE A 115 2.18 -2.28 16.34
C PHE A 115 3.05 -2.59 15.10
N ALA A 116 4.16 -1.87 14.93
CA ALA A 116 5.07 -2.04 13.80
C ALA A 116 5.74 -3.42 13.79
N LEU A 117 6.06 -3.96 14.97
CA LEU A 117 6.64 -5.31 15.07
C LEU A 117 5.63 -6.41 14.73
N LYS A 118 4.36 -6.25 15.11
CA LYS A 118 3.29 -7.22 14.81
C LYS A 118 2.82 -7.17 13.35
N ASN A 119 2.88 -6.01 12.69
CA ASN A 119 2.38 -5.83 11.34
C ASN A 119 3.52 -5.82 10.32
N ASN A 120 3.36 -6.60 9.24
CA ASN A 120 4.34 -6.67 8.16
C ASN A 120 4.11 -5.60 7.08
N ASP A 121 2.96 -4.94 7.07
CA ASP A 121 2.57 -3.90 6.09
C ASP A 121 2.15 -2.59 6.80
N ALA A 122 2.83 -2.26 7.88
CA ALA A 122 2.55 -1.05 8.66
C ALA A 122 2.93 0.26 7.90
N GLY A 123 3.78 0.17 6.89
CA GLY A 123 4.22 1.29 6.08
C GLY A 123 5.55 1.92 6.52
N VAL A 124 6.23 2.53 5.55
CA VAL A 124 7.58 3.11 5.73
C VAL A 124 7.64 4.14 6.85
N LYS A 125 6.64 5.05 6.92
CA LYS A 125 6.61 6.10 7.94
C LYS A 125 6.51 5.52 9.34
N VAL A 126 5.65 4.52 9.54
CA VAL A 126 5.47 3.82 10.83
C VAL A 126 6.76 3.15 11.27
N TYR A 127 7.40 2.35 10.40
CA TYR A 127 8.67 1.69 10.73
C TYR A 127 9.79 2.68 11.05
N ARG A 128 9.87 3.79 10.31
CA ARG A 128 10.88 4.83 10.54
C ARG A 128 10.65 5.50 11.90
N THR A 129 9.47 6.03 12.16
CA THR A 129 9.16 6.71 13.42
C THR A 129 9.31 5.78 14.63
N ALA A 130 8.93 4.51 14.50
CA ALA A 130 9.14 3.50 15.54
C ALA A 130 10.65 3.23 15.79
N ALA A 131 11.46 3.17 14.74
CA ALA A 131 12.90 2.98 14.87
C ALA A 131 13.57 4.23 15.49
N ASP A 132 13.17 5.43 15.10
CA ASP A 132 13.66 6.70 15.65
C ASP A 132 13.27 6.85 17.13
N TYR A 133 12.08 6.36 17.50
CA TYR A 133 11.70 6.26 18.91
C TYR A 133 12.62 5.30 19.68
N CYS A 134 12.92 4.12 19.13
CA CYS A 134 13.85 3.19 19.76
C CYS A 134 15.26 3.79 19.92
N ASP A 135 15.74 4.58 18.95
CA ASP A 135 17.05 5.26 19.05
C ASP A 135 17.03 6.25 20.24
N ARG A 136 16.00 7.07 20.40
CA ARG A 136 15.83 7.97 21.55
C ARG A 136 15.71 7.21 22.88
N ALA A 137 14.98 6.11 22.89
CA ALA A 137 14.81 5.28 24.08
C ALA A 137 16.12 4.59 24.52
N ILE A 138 16.97 4.18 23.57
CA ILE A 138 18.31 3.62 23.81
C ILE A 138 19.22 4.66 24.47
N ASP A 139 19.17 5.92 23.99
CA ASP A 139 19.98 7.02 24.53
C ASP A 139 19.51 7.42 25.93
N ALA A 140 18.21 7.37 26.21
CA ALA A 140 17.62 7.69 27.50
C ALA A 140 17.70 6.55 28.54
N ALA A 141 17.95 5.30 28.09
CA ALA A 141 17.93 4.14 28.98
C ALA A 141 19.16 4.10 29.88
N THR A 142 18.92 4.14 31.19
CA THR A 142 19.94 3.96 32.25
C THR A 142 20.18 2.48 32.56
N ASP A 143 19.18 1.64 32.35
CA ASP A 143 19.27 0.18 32.55
C ASP A 143 19.78 -0.54 31.30
N SER A 144 20.79 -1.39 31.46
CA SER A 144 21.42 -2.16 30.41
C SER A 144 20.48 -3.19 29.76
N TYR A 145 19.58 -3.78 30.55
CA TYR A 145 18.59 -4.74 30.05
C TYR A 145 17.55 -4.05 29.14
N LEU A 146 17.00 -2.93 29.59
CA LEU A 146 16.06 -2.13 28.81
C LEU A 146 16.69 -1.61 27.51
N ARG A 147 17.94 -1.14 27.61
CA ARG A 147 18.73 -0.71 26.45
C ARG A 147 18.88 -1.83 25.41
N THR A 148 19.21 -3.04 25.86
CA THR A 148 19.36 -4.21 24.99
C THR A 148 18.03 -4.55 24.27
N GLN A 149 16.91 -4.50 24.96
CA GLN A 149 15.59 -4.71 24.39
C GLN A 149 15.29 -3.72 23.24
N TYR A 150 15.54 -2.42 23.47
CA TYR A 150 15.31 -1.42 22.41
C TYR A 150 16.28 -1.58 21.23
N VAL A 151 17.52 -2.00 21.46
CA VAL A 151 18.47 -2.33 20.37
C VAL A 151 17.95 -3.48 19.51
N GLN A 152 17.41 -4.54 20.12
CA GLN A 152 16.81 -5.65 19.38
C GLN A 152 15.56 -5.21 18.59
N LYS A 153 14.62 -4.49 19.23
CA LYS A 153 13.42 -3.95 18.59
C LYS A 153 13.77 -3.06 17.39
N ARG A 154 14.75 -2.17 17.57
CA ARG A 154 15.27 -1.31 16.49
C ARG A 154 15.85 -2.13 15.33
N GLY A 155 16.60 -3.17 15.62
CA GLY A 155 17.16 -4.08 14.59
C GLY A 155 16.06 -4.72 13.74
N MET A 156 15.01 -5.23 14.37
CA MET A 156 13.85 -5.81 13.70
C MET A 156 13.10 -4.77 12.85
N LEU A 157 12.89 -3.55 13.36
CA LEU A 157 12.22 -2.47 12.63
C LEU A 157 13.03 -2.02 11.41
N LYS A 158 14.36 -1.86 11.54
CA LYS A 158 15.25 -1.53 10.42
C LYS A 158 15.27 -2.64 9.37
N TYR A 159 15.18 -3.91 9.78
CA TYR A 159 15.03 -5.04 8.86
C TYR A 159 13.69 -4.96 8.07
N LYS A 160 12.55 -4.77 8.77
CA LYS A 160 11.24 -4.62 8.13
C LYS A 160 11.20 -3.40 7.19
N LEU A 161 11.78 -2.28 7.61
CA LEU A 161 11.90 -1.08 6.79
C LEU A 161 12.70 -1.34 5.50
N ARG A 162 13.81 -2.08 5.60
CA ARG A 162 14.60 -2.49 4.44
C ARG A 162 13.80 -3.39 3.51
N GLN A 163 13.12 -4.40 4.03
CA GLN A 163 12.27 -5.30 3.25
C GLN A 163 11.15 -4.53 2.51
N HIS A 164 10.48 -3.62 3.20
CA HIS A 164 9.42 -2.80 2.60
C HIS A 164 9.97 -1.86 1.52
N ARG A 165 11.16 -1.29 1.73
CA ARG A 165 11.83 -0.42 0.75
C ARG A 165 12.28 -1.20 -0.49
N ILE A 166 12.83 -2.40 -0.29
CA ILE A 166 13.21 -3.30 -1.38
C ILE A 166 11.96 -3.72 -2.15
N GLY A 167 10.90 -4.17 -1.46
CA GLY A 167 9.62 -4.54 -2.10
C GLY A 167 9.04 -3.40 -2.95
N ASN A 168 9.04 -2.17 -2.45
CA ASN A 168 8.57 -1.02 -3.23
C ASN A 168 9.44 -0.73 -4.46
N ASN A 169 10.76 -0.84 -4.36
CA ASN A 169 11.65 -0.64 -5.51
C ASN A 169 11.41 -1.69 -6.59
N TYR A 170 11.20 -2.95 -6.22
CA TYR A 170 10.84 -4.00 -7.18
C TYR A 170 9.48 -3.74 -7.82
N VAL A 171 8.50 -3.24 -7.06
CA VAL A 171 7.18 -2.86 -7.59
C VAL A 171 7.30 -1.74 -8.62
N TYR A 172 8.10 -0.70 -8.37
CA TYR A 172 8.35 0.37 -9.34
C TYR A 172 9.08 -0.15 -10.58
N LEU A 173 10.14 -0.93 -10.39
CA LEU A 173 10.91 -1.49 -11.49
C LEU A 173 10.04 -2.36 -12.39
N ALA A 174 9.22 -3.19 -11.80
CA ALA A 174 8.33 -4.08 -12.55
C ALA A 174 7.16 -3.32 -13.21
N ALA A 175 6.70 -2.21 -12.66
CA ALA A 175 5.74 -1.33 -13.33
C ALA A 175 6.37 -0.71 -14.57
N VAL A 176 7.60 -0.19 -14.46
CA VAL A 176 8.35 0.34 -15.62
C VAL A 176 8.54 -0.72 -16.68
N PHE A 177 9.01 -1.91 -16.30
CA PHE A 177 9.19 -3.01 -17.26
C PHE A 177 7.88 -3.47 -17.89
N SER A 178 6.78 -3.51 -17.12
CA SER A 178 5.45 -3.84 -17.64
C SER A 178 4.95 -2.80 -18.66
N THR A 179 5.18 -1.50 -18.42
CA THR A 179 4.80 -0.44 -19.37
C THR A 179 5.61 -0.51 -20.65
N ILE A 180 6.92 -0.71 -20.54
CA ILE A 180 7.80 -0.90 -21.72
C ILE A 180 7.35 -2.13 -22.50
N GLY A 181 7.09 -3.24 -21.82
CA GLY A 181 6.61 -4.47 -22.46
C GLY A 181 5.28 -4.29 -23.19
N ALA A 182 4.34 -3.54 -22.63
CA ALA A 182 3.07 -3.21 -23.26
C ALA A 182 3.27 -2.37 -24.53
N VAL A 183 4.16 -1.38 -24.50
CA VAL A 183 4.48 -0.54 -25.65
C VAL A 183 5.17 -1.35 -26.76
N LEU A 184 6.13 -2.20 -26.41
CA LEU A 184 6.80 -3.09 -27.38
C LEU A 184 5.82 -4.06 -28.02
N LEU A 185 4.88 -4.62 -27.25
CA LEU A 185 3.83 -5.50 -27.76
C LEU A 185 2.90 -4.77 -28.74
N MET A 186 2.55 -3.51 -28.44
CA MET A 186 1.76 -2.68 -29.35
C MET A 186 2.50 -2.43 -30.67
N ILE A 187 3.78 -2.06 -30.60
CA ILE A 187 4.61 -1.81 -31.80
C ILE A 187 4.71 -3.08 -32.63
N ALA A 188 5.06 -4.21 -32.02
CA ALA A 188 5.17 -5.51 -32.72
C ALA A 188 3.83 -5.95 -33.34
N SER A 189 2.70 -5.68 -32.66
CA SER A 189 1.37 -6.00 -33.19
C SER A 189 1.02 -5.16 -34.42
N VAL A 190 1.39 -3.86 -34.43
CA VAL A 190 1.19 -2.96 -35.58
C VAL A 190 2.08 -3.37 -36.75
N ASP A 191 3.33 -3.66 -36.47
CA ASP A 191 4.31 -4.03 -37.50
C ASP A 191 3.94 -5.36 -38.18
N LEU A 192 3.57 -6.37 -37.38
CA LEU A 192 3.06 -7.65 -37.90
C LEU A 192 1.78 -7.45 -38.74
N PHE A 193 0.86 -6.55 -38.31
CA PHE A 193 -0.32 -6.19 -39.09
C PHE A 193 0.04 -5.58 -40.42
N LEU A 194 1.00 -4.67 -40.48
CA LEU A 194 1.46 -4.02 -41.71
C LEU A 194 2.13 -5.01 -42.64
N GLU A 195 2.99 -5.90 -42.16
CA GLU A 195 3.64 -6.94 -42.96
C GLU A 195 2.62 -7.90 -43.59
N LEU A 196 1.63 -8.36 -42.84
CA LEU A 196 0.58 -9.26 -43.33
C LEU A 196 -0.33 -8.59 -44.36
N HIS A 197 -0.44 -7.26 -44.42
CA HIS A 197 -1.28 -6.48 -45.32
C HIS A 197 -0.54 -5.76 -46.44
N MET A 198 0.77 -5.94 -46.58
CA MET A 198 1.61 -5.23 -47.56
C MET A 198 1.30 -5.51 -49.02
N GLU A 199 0.41 -6.47 -49.37
CA GLU A 199 -0.12 -6.60 -50.73
C GLU A 199 -1.15 -5.53 -51.09
N TYR A 200 -1.70 -4.76 -50.14
CA TYR A 200 -2.59 -3.62 -50.38
C TYR A 200 -1.82 -2.31 -50.45
N ARG A 201 -1.00 -2.18 -51.44
CA ARG A 201 0.05 -1.15 -51.62
C ARG A 201 -0.46 0.28 -51.77
N ASP A 202 -1.74 0.52 -52.02
CA ASP A 202 -2.21 1.84 -52.47
C ASP A 202 -2.89 2.68 -51.39
N MET A 203 -3.31 2.11 -50.25
CA MET A 203 -4.02 2.83 -49.25
C MET A 203 -3.14 3.39 -48.10
N PHE A 204 -1.93 2.90 -47.91
CA PHE A 204 -1.05 3.34 -46.81
C PHE A 204 0.37 3.71 -47.28
N LYS A 205 0.51 4.55 -48.30
CA LYS A 205 1.80 5.13 -48.71
C LYS A 205 2.50 5.95 -47.60
N LEU A 206 1.82 6.21 -46.49
CA LEU A 206 2.32 7.01 -45.37
C LEU A 206 3.13 6.22 -44.33
N PHE A 207 3.08 4.90 -44.32
CA PHE A 207 3.78 4.06 -43.33
C PHE A 207 4.80 3.12 -44.02
N SER A 208 5.76 3.70 -44.70
CA SER A 208 6.89 2.98 -45.29
C SER A 208 7.96 2.53 -44.27
N TYR A 209 7.62 2.41 -43.01
CA TYR A 209 8.55 2.01 -41.94
C TYR A 209 8.74 0.49 -41.83
N SER A 210 7.80 -0.32 -42.28
CA SER A 210 7.84 -1.78 -42.11
C SER A 210 8.97 -2.50 -42.89
N LYS A 211 9.54 -1.88 -43.89
CA LYS A 211 10.69 -2.43 -44.63
C LYS A 211 12.04 -2.27 -43.93
N MET A 212 12.10 -1.52 -42.84
CA MET A 212 13.34 -1.24 -42.12
C MET A 212 13.63 -2.21 -40.97
N ILE A 213 12.65 -2.96 -40.49
CA ILE A 213 12.82 -3.86 -39.33
C ILE A 213 12.85 -5.32 -39.85
N PRO A 214 13.95 -6.06 -39.67
CA PRO A 214 14.02 -7.47 -40.02
C PRO A 214 13.03 -8.29 -39.18
N TRP A 215 12.42 -9.33 -39.74
CA TRP A 215 11.46 -10.20 -39.05
C TRP A 215 12.01 -10.81 -37.73
N GLU A 216 13.33 -11.00 -37.63
CA GLU A 216 14.00 -11.42 -36.40
C GLU A 216 13.86 -10.40 -35.28
N ALA A 217 13.82 -9.11 -35.62
CA ALA A 217 13.61 -8.04 -34.63
C ALA A 217 12.18 -8.05 -34.07
N ASP A 218 11.17 -8.40 -34.89
CA ASP A 218 9.77 -8.53 -34.44
C ASP A 218 9.61 -9.67 -33.45
N ILE A 219 10.23 -10.83 -33.78
CA ILE A 219 10.27 -11.96 -32.86
C ILE A 219 10.99 -11.56 -31.54
N ALA A 220 12.12 -10.88 -31.62
CA ALA A 220 12.84 -10.42 -30.44
C ALA A 220 12.02 -9.42 -29.61
N MET A 221 11.28 -8.50 -30.25
CA MET A 221 10.38 -7.57 -29.58
C MET A 221 9.21 -8.31 -28.90
N LEU A 222 8.60 -9.29 -29.55
CA LEU A 222 7.53 -10.11 -28.97
C LEU A 222 8.01 -10.90 -27.76
N PHE A 223 9.19 -11.54 -27.84
CA PHE A 223 9.80 -12.23 -26.70
C PHE A 223 10.19 -11.26 -25.58
N GLY A 224 10.74 -10.09 -25.91
CA GLY A 224 11.02 -9.03 -24.96
C GLY A 224 9.77 -8.52 -24.25
N ALA A 225 8.69 -8.28 -25.00
CA ALA A 225 7.38 -7.90 -24.47
C ALA A 225 6.80 -8.99 -23.55
N MET A 226 6.93 -10.27 -23.91
CA MET A 226 6.53 -11.40 -23.08
C MET A 226 7.29 -11.43 -21.76
N LEU A 227 8.62 -11.27 -21.79
CA LEU A 227 9.46 -11.24 -20.59
C LEU A 227 9.08 -10.08 -19.67
N LEU A 228 8.92 -8.88 -20.24
CA LEU A 228 8.56 -7.68 -19.49
C LEU A 228 7.12 -7.77 -18.93
N PHE A 229 6.19 -8.37 -19.68
CA PHE A 229 4.84 -8.64 -19.22
C PHE A 229 4.83 -9.64 -18.05
N THR A 230 5.70 -10.65 -18.10
CA THR A 230 5.90 -11.63 -17.02
C THR A 230 6.39 -10.94 -15.74
N LEU A 231 7.40 -10.06 -15.87
CA LEU A 231 7.93 -9.28 -14.74
C LEU A 231 6.89 -8.33 -14.16
N GLY A 232 6.07 -7.69 -15.00
CA GLY A 232 4.97 -6.85 -14.57
C GLY A 232 3.88 -7.61 -13.79
N LYS A 233 3.64 -8.86 -14.14
CA LYS A 233 2.64 -9.72 -13.48
C LYS A 233 3.06 -10.16 -12.08
N VAL A 234 4.36 -10.27 -11.81
CA VAL A 234 4.92 -10.62 -10.49
C VAL A 234 4.53 -9.57 -9.42
N THR A 235 4.20 -8.35 -9.81
CA THR A 235 4.01 -7.20 -8.92
C THR A 235 2.59 -6.64 -8.86
N ASN A 236 1.60 -7.44 -8.95
CA ASN A 236 0.16 -7.15 -9.05
C ASN A 236 -0.43 -6.00 -8.15
N LYS A 237 0.40 -5.20 -7.48
CA LYS A 237 -0.02 -4.12 -6.55
C LYS A 237 -0.22 -2.74 -7.21
N LEU A 238 0.13 -2.55 -8.48
CA LEU A 238 -0.02 -1.26 -9.15
C LEU A 238 -1.17 -1.30 -10.17
N HIS A 239 -2.26 -0.62 -9.85
CA HIS A 239 -3.42 -0.46 -10.74
C HIS A 239 -3.06 0.10 -12.12
N VAL A 240 -2.04 0.96 -12.20
CA VAL A 240 -1.54 1.54 -13.47
C VAL A 240 -0.91 0.48 -14.38
N ALA A 241 -0.09 -0.42 -13.83
CA ALA A 241 0.52 -1.50 -14.62
C ALA A 241 -0.54 -2.47 -15.15
N SER A 242 -1.55 -2.79 -14.33
CA SER A 242 -2.69 -3.63 -14.74
C SER A 242 -3.54 -2.97 -15.83
N PHE A 243 -3.75 -1.66 -15.75
CA PHE A 243 -4.48 -0.90 -16.75
C PHE A 243 -3.76 -0.87 -18.10
N LEU A 244 -2.46 -0.62 -18.12
CA LEU A 244 -1.66 -0.63 -19.34
C LEU A 244 -1.54 -2.03 -19.97
N GLN A 245 -1.46 -3.08 -19.15
CA GLN A 245 -1.54 -4.47 -19.63
C GLN A 245 -2.89 -4.78 -20.27
N LEU A 246 -4.00 -4.29 -19.69
CA LEU A 246 -5.33 -4.41 -20.25
C LEU A 246 -5.41 -3.68 -21.61
N LEU A 247 -4.91 -2.45 -21.68
CA LEU A 247 -4.89 -1.63 -22.89
C LEU A 247 -4.08 -2.33 -24.02
N ALA A 248 -2.89 -2.84 -23.71
CA ALA A 248 -2.07 -3.59 -24.68
C ALA A 248 -2.78 -4.87 -25.17
N SER A 249 -3.46 -5.57 -24.27
CA SER A 249 -4.24 -6.76 -24.64
C SER A 249 -5.44 -6.41 -25.52
N VAL A 250 -6.19 -5.36 -25.20
CA VAL A 250 -7.32 -4.88 -26.01
C VAL A 250 -6.86 -4.42 -27.39
N PHE A 251 -5.75 -3.68 -27.44
CA PHE A 251 -5.17 -3.22 -28.71
C PHE A 251 -4.74 -4.41 -29.59
N SER A 252 -4.05 -5.40 -29.02
CA SER A 252 -3.65 -6.61 -29.75
C SER A 252 -4.84 -7.39 -30.27
N VAL A 253 -5.92 -7.53 -29.49
CA VAL A 253 -7.16 -8.17 -29.92
C VAL A 253 -7.84 -7.39 -31.06
N ALA A 254 -7.87 -6.03 -30.96
CA ALA A 254 -8.42 -5.18 -32.02
C ALA A 254 -7.65 -5.33 -33.33
N VAL A 255 -6.33 -5.37 -33.29
CA VAL A 255 -5.48 -5.60 -34.47
C VAL A 255 -5.75 -6.98 -35.08
N VAL A 256 -5.90 -8.03 -34.24
CA VAL A 256 -6.29 -9.39 -34.72
C VAL A 256 -7.66 -9.37 -35.38
N ALA A 257 -8.64 -8.72 -34.76
CA ALA A 257 -10.00 -8.65 -35.29
C ALA A 257 -10.07 -7.90 -36.63
N MET A 258 -9.37 -6.77 -36.75
CA MET A 258 -9.25 -6.03 -38.02
C MET A 258 -8.60 -6.86 -39.11
N HIS A 259 -7.52 -7.59 -38.78
CA HIS A 259 -6.88 -8.50 -39.70
C HIS A 259 -7.86 -9.58 -40.18
N PHE A 260 -8.62 -10.18 -39.26
CA PHE A 260 -9.60 -11.22 -39.57
C PHE A 260 -10.71 -10.72 -40.50
N ILE A 261 -11.22 -9.51 -40.27
CA ILE A 261 -12.23 -8.89 -41.12
C ILE A 261 -11.69 -8.65 -42.54
N CYS A 262 -10.47 -8.14 -42.67
CA CYS A 262 -9.85 -7.90 -43.98
C CYS A 262 -9.62 -9.20 -44.77
N VAL A 263 -9.20 -10.27 -44.07
CA VAL A 263 -8.92 -11.59 -44.73
C VAL A 263 -10.21 -12.30 -45.16
N ILE A 264 -11.30 -12.19 -44.40
CA ILE A 264 -12.61 -12.75 -44.79
C ILE A 264 -13.14 -12.09 -46.05
N ASN A 265 -12.97 -10.78 -46.21
CA ASN A 265 -13.44 -10.03 -47.37
C ASN A 265 -12.65 -10.41 -48.64
N ASP A 266 -11.45 -10.95 -48.54
CA ASP A 266 -10.55 -11.20 -49.65
C ASP A 266 -10.58 -12.67 -50.17
N GLY A 267 -11.38 -13.56 -49.56
CA GLY A 267 -11.59 -14.94 -50.01
C GLY A 267 -10.36 -15.87 -49.91
N ARG A 268 -9.27 -15.41 -49.26
CA ARG A 268 -8.02 -16.20 -49.10
C ARG A 268 -8.10 -17.14 -47.88
N VAL A 269 -7.28 -18.17 -47.89
CA VAL A 269 -7.21 -19.20 -46.81
C VAL A 269 -6.71 -18.57 -45.52
N TRP A 270 -7.63 -18.22 -44.64
CA TRP A 270 -7.41 -17.41 -43.44
C TRP A 270 -6.83 -18.21 -42.24
N TYR A 271 -6.93 -19.54 -42.23
CA TYR A 271 -6.53 -20.35 -41.08
C TYR A 271 -5.02 -20.40 -40.89
N ASP A 272 -4.20 -20.37 -41.95
CA ASP A 272 -2.74 -20.39 -41.82
C ASP A 272 -2.23 -19.11 -41.14
N LYS A 273 -2.77 -17.95 -41.53
CA LYS A 273 -2.41 -16.66 -40.95
C LYS A 273 -2.93 -16.53 -39.51
N LEU A 274 -4.13 -17.04 -39.22
CA LEU A 274 -4.68 -17.07 -37.87
C LEU A 274 -3.83 -17.95 -36.93
N LEU A 275 -3.37 -19.09 -37.42
CA LEU A 275 -2.50 -19.99 -36.66
C LEU A 275 -1.20 -19.27 -36.23
N TRP A 276 -0.56 -18.57 -37.16
CA TRP A 276 0.64 -17.81 -36.89
C TRP A 276 0.39 -16.69 -35.87
N TYR A 277 -0.74 -16.02 -35.93
CA TYR A 277 -1.11 -15.00 -34.97
C TYR A 277 -1.29 -15.56 -33.53
N VAL A 278 -1.95 -16.72 -33.44
CA VAL A 278 -2.08 -17.43 -32.16
C VAL A 278 -0.71 -17.83 -31.60
N VAL A 279 0.17 -18.34 -32.45
CA VAL A 279 1.51 -18.79 -32.05
C VAL A 279 2.39 -17.61 -31.63
N LEU A 280 2.36 -16.48 -32.34
CA LEU A 280 3.27 -15.35 -32.10
C LEU A 280 2.77 -14.37 -31.06
N VAL A 281 1.46 -14.27 -30.84
CA VAL A 281 0.89 -13.27 -29.90
C VAL A 281 0.23 -13.94 -28.70
N VAL A 282 -0.68 -14.88 -28.93
CA VAL A 282 -1.49 -15.46 -27.85
C VAL A 282 -0.68 -16.40 -26.96
N ILE A 283 0.12 -17.27 -27.54
CA ILE A 283 0.94 -18.24 -26.77
C ILE A 283 1.98 -17.52 -25.91
N PRO A 284 2.77 -16.54 -26.38
CA PRO A 284 3.70 -15.80 -25.54
C PRO A 284 3.02 -15.04 -24.41
N LEU A 285 1.84 -14.44 -24.65
CA LEU A 285 1.07 -13.76 -23.59
C LEU A 285 0.59 -14.74 -22.53
N MET A 286 0.09 -15.92 -22.92
CA MET A 286 -0.35 -16.95 -21.98
C MET A 286 0.83 -17.52 -21.18
N LEU A 287 1.96 -17.80 -21.84
CA LEU A 287 3.20 -18.25 -21.19
C LEU A 287 3.74 -17.18 -20.22
N GLY A 288 3.73 -15.92 -20.62
CA GLY A 288 4.15 -14.80 -19.76
C GLY A 288 3.30 -14.70 -18.51
N LYS A 289 1.97 -14.88 -18.63
CA LYS A 289 1.05 -14.91 -17.49
C LYS A 289 1.34 -16.09 -16.57
N LEU A 290 1.50 -17.29 -17.12
CA LEU A 290 1.77 -18.51 -16.36
C LEU A 290 3.13 -18.43 -15.63
N LEU A 291 4.19 -18.02 -16.31
CA LEU A 291 5.51 -17.81 -15.74
C LEU A 291 5.49 -16.75 -14.61
N GLY A 292 4.74 -15.67 -14.79
CA GLY A 292 4.57 -14.64 -13.77
C GLY A 292 3.90 -15.17 -12.50
N GLU A 293 2.88 -16.03 -12.64
CA GLU A 293 2.22 -16.68 -11.50
C GLU A 293 3.13 -17.70 -10.79
N ILE A 294 3.91 -18.47 -11.55
CA ILE A 294 4.88 -19.42 -11.00
C ILE A 294 5.99 -18.68 -10.23
N LEU A 295 6.58 -17.64 -10.82
CA LEU A 295 7.60 -16.83 -10.18
C LEU A 295 7.07 -16.15 -8.92
N ARG A 296 5.83 -15.64 -8.94
CA ARG A 296 5.17 -15.06 -7.76
C ARG A 296 5.06 -16.08 -6.62
N LYS A 297 4.71 -17.34 -6.91
CA LYS A 297 4.65 -18.41 -5.91
C LYS A 297 6.04 -18.79 -5.37
N ILE A 298 7.07 -18.83 -6.25
CA ILE A 298 8.45 -19.17 -5.85
C ILE A 298 9.04 -18.07 -4.97
N ILE A 299 8.77 -16.79 -5.27
CA ILE A 299 9.31 -15.64 -4.52
C ILE A 299 8.52 -15.38 -3.24
N GLY A 300 7.39 -16.08 -3.01
CA GLY A 300 6.57 -15.94 -1.79
C GLY A 300 5.83 -14.60 -1.69
N ILE A 301 5.57 -13.93 -2.81
CA ILE A 301 4.78 -12.70 -2.88
C ILE A 301 3.30 -13.11 -2.96
N GLN A 302 2.58 -12.98 -1.85
CA GLN A 302 1.13 -13.16 -1.78
C GLN A 302 0.37 -11.93 -2.27
#